data_5241ef2d1c0ec31573e2685e8c4c5309
#
_entry.id   5241ef2d1c0ec31573e2685e8c4c5309
#
_cell.length_a   1.000
_cell.length_b   1.000
_cell.length_c   1.000
_cell.angle_alpha   90.00
_cell.angle_beta   90.00
_cell.angle_gamma   90.00
#
_symmetry.space_group_name_H-M   'P 1'
#
loop_
_entity.id
_entity.type
_entity.pdbx_description
1 polymer ?
#
loop_
_entity_poly.entity_id
_entity_poly.type
_entity_poly.pdbx_seq_one_letter_code
_entity_poly.pdbx_strand_id
1 'polypeptide(L)'
;MATLKDVAKETGLTVSTVSRVLNNRGYISSNTREKVYDAMKRLNYQPNELARSLSKQTTNTIGVIVPHIDHPYFARLLSSLETAAYQNGYKLLLFNSRERDEKEDEYMEMCKASRVAGIILCSGSVETERFRDLNVPLVT
;
A
#
# COMPACT_ATOMS: atom_id res chain seq x y z
N MET A 1 21.67 -10.59 -4.09
CA MET A 1 20.62 -9.86 -3.36
C MET A 1 20.39 -10.52 -2.01
N ALA A 2 20.43 -9.77 -0.95
CA ALA A 2 20.24 -10.31 0.39
C ALA A 2 18.82 -10.84 0.59
N THR A 3 18.70 -11.95 1.29
CA THR A 3 17.42 -12.61 1.59
C THR A 3 17.12 -12.56 3.09
N LEU A 4 15.89 -12.91 3.46
CA LEU A 4 15.48 -13.04 4.86
C LEU A 4 16.36 -14.07 5.61
N LYS A 5 16.77 -15.12 4.92
CA LYS A 5 17.71 -16.14 5.47
C LYS A 5 19.07 -15.53 5.78
N ASP A 6 19.56 -14.62 4.95
CA ASP A 6 20.82 -13.93 5.16
C ASP A 6 20.76 -13.05 6.42
N VAL A 7 19.66 -12.35 6.62
CA VAL A 7 19.42 -11.56 7.84
C VAL A 7 19.38 -12.45 9.08
N ALA A 8 18.70 -13.58 9.00
CA ALA A 8 18.65 -14.56 10.10
C ALA A 8 20.05 -15.09 10.44
N LYS A 9 20.82 -15.44 9.44
CA LYS A 9 22.20 -15.91 9.60
C LYS A 9 23.10 -14.85 10.24
N GLU A 10 23.00 -13.61 9.78
CA GLU A 10 23.79 -12.49 10.29
C GLU A 10 23.48 -12.16 11.75
N THR A 11 22.24 -12.35 12.18
CA THR A 11 21.80 -12.05 13.55
C THR A 11 21.89 -13.25 14.50
N GLY A 12 22.07 -14.46 13.97
CA GLY A 12 21.98 -15.69 14.76
C GLY A 12 20.56 -16.04 15.20
N LEU A 13 19.55 -15.41 14.59
CA LEU A 13 18.15 -15.66 14.87
C LEU A 13 17.53 -16.60 13.84
N THR A 14 16.35 -17.15 14.16
CA THR A 14 15.58 -17.93 13.19
C THR A 14 14.88 -17.02 12.18
N VAL A 15 14.59 -17.55 11.00
CA VAL A 15 13.79 -16.84 9.97
C VAL A 15 12.44 -16.40 10.53
N SER A 16 11.79 -17.25 11.33
CA SER A 16 10.53 -16.92 12.03
C SER A 16 10.66 -15.70 12.91
N THR A 17 11.73 -15.61 13.70
CA THR A 17 11.95 -14.46 14.60
C THR A 17 12.19 -13.18 13.80
N VAL A 18 13.01 -13.23 12.77
CA VAL A 18 13.23 -12.07 11.88
C VAL A 18 11.93 -11.63 11.22
N SER A 19 11.14 -12.55 10.73
CA SER A 19 9.83 -12.25 10.13
C SER A 19 8.88 -11.59 11.13
N ARG A 20 8.85 -12.05 12.38
CA ARG A 20 8.02 -11.43 13.43
C ARG A 20 8.46 -10.01 13.74
N VAL A 21 9.77 -9.73 13.75
CA VAL A 21 10.30 -8.37 13.94
C VAL A 21 9.79 -7.46 12.80
N LEU A 22 9.90 -7.90 11.55
CA LEU A 22 9.51 -7.11 10.39
C LEU A 22 8.00 -6.87 10.32
N ASN A 23 7.20 -7.82 10.79
CA ASN A 23 5.73 -7.73 10.79
C ASN A 23 5.16 -7.19 12.10
N ASN A 24 6.03 -6.83 13.04
CA ASN A 24 5.65 -6.29 14.35
C ASN A 24 4.64 -7.19 15.09
N ARG A 25 4.86 -8.49 15.06
CA ARG A 25 3.99 -9.50 15.68
C ARG A 25 4.57 -10.00 17.00
N GLY A 26 3.74 -9.95 18.04
CA GLY A 26 4.10 -10.43 19.37
C GLY A 26 5.08 -9.52 20.09
N TYR A 27 5.50 -9.97 21.28
CA TYR A 27 6.49 -9.23 22.06
C TYR A 27 7.89 -9.47 21.48
N ILE A 28 8.57 -8.38 21.17
CA ILE A 28 9.94 -8.40 20.68
C ILE A 28 10.72 -7.38 21.49
N SER A 29 11.83 -7.82 22.10
CA SER A 29 12.69 -6.91 22.86
C SER A 29 13.29 -5.84 21.93
N SER A 30 13.52 -4.65 22.46
CA SER A 30 14.15 -3.57 21.71
C SER A 30 15.55 -3.96 21.20
N ASN A 31 16.27 -4.76 21.99
CA ASN A 31 17.60 -5.26 21.62
C ASN A 31 17.54 -6.19 20.38
N THR A 32 16.58 -7.12 20.35
CA THR A 32 16.38 -8.00 19.20
C THR A 32 15.98 -7.21 17.96
N ARG A 33 15.09 -6.24 18.11
CA ARG A 33 14.63 -5.36 17.04
C ARG A 33 15.79 -4.56 16.44
N GLU A 34 16.62 -3.94 17.27
CA GLU A 34 17.80 -3.18 16.87
C GLU A 34 18.80 -4.06 16.12
N LYS A 35 19.05 -5.28 16.62
CA LYS A 35 19.94 -6.26 16.01
C LYS A 35 19.51 -6.63 14.58
N VAL A 36 18.21 -6.84 14.37
CA VAL A 36 17.65 -7.16 13.05
C VAL A 36 17.78 -5.96 12.11
N TYR A 37 17.41 -4.77 12.54
CA TYR A 37 17.50 -3.58 11.70
C TYR A 37 18.95 -3.22 11.32
N ASP A 38 19.89 -3.40 12.22
CA ASP A 38 21.31 -3.18 11.93
C ASP A 38 21.83 -4.18 10.88
N ALA A 39 21.44 -5.45 11.01
CA ALA A 39 21.79 -6.48 10.04
C ALA A 39 21.19 -6.19 8.65
N MET A 40 19.95 -5.74 8.60
CA MET A 40 19.30 -5.33 7.36
C MET A 40 20.06 -4.19 6.67
N LYS A 41 20.49 -3.21 7.44
CA LYS A 41 21.30 -2.09 6.94
C LYS A 41 22.64 -2.56 6.35
N ARG A 42 23.36 -3.42 7.10
CA ARG A 42 24.65 -3.95 6.64
C ARG A 42 24.54 -4.77 5.37
N LEU A 43 23.47 -5.55 5.25
CA LEU A 43 23.24 -6.43 4.10
C LEU A 43 22.51 -5.72 2.95
N ASN A 44 22.10 -4.46 3.14
CA ASN A 44 21.25 -3.73 2.21
C ASN A 44 19.99 -4.52 1.85
N TYR A 45 19.40 -5.19 2.85
CA TYR A 45 18.18 -5.96 2.69
C TYR A 45 16.94 -5.05 2.75
N GLN A 46 16.05 -5.22 1.77
CA GLN A 46 14.75 -4.58 1.78
C GLN A 46 13.65 -5.65 1.79
N PRO A 47 12.63 -5.53 2.67
CA PRO A 47 11.53 -6.45 2.69
C PRO A 47 10.81 -6.47 1.34
N ASN A 48 10.41 -7.66 0.89
CA ASN A 48 9.61 -7.78 -0.32
C ASN A 48 8.16 -7.42 -0.01
N GLU A 49 7.76 -6.20 -0.39
CA GLU A 49 6.39 -5.71 -0.16
C GLU A 49 5.33 -6.54 -0.88
N LEU A 50 5.66 -7.10 -2.04
CA LEU A 50 4.74 -8.00 -2.76
C LEU A 50 4.46 -9.27 -1.96
N ALA A 51 5.50 -9.89 -1.39
CA ALA A 51 5.34 -11.07 -0.56
C ALA A 51 4.56 -10.77 0.73
N ARG A 52 4.81 -9.61 1.35
CA ARG A 52 4.06 -9.17 2.53
C ARG A 52 2.59 -8.92 2.20
N SER A 53 2.31 -8.31 1.06
CA SER A 53 0.95 -8.05 0.58
C SER A 53 0.18 -9.33 0.31
N LEU A 54 0.83 -10.35 -0.24
CA LEU A 54 0.23 -11.67 -0.45
C LEU A 54 -0.21 -12.31 0.87
N SER A 55 0.61 -12.20 1.91
CA SER A 55 0.28 -12.71 3.24
C SER A 55 -0.89 -11.98 3.89
N LYS A 56 -1.00 -10.68 3.70
CA LYS A 56 -2.06 -9.83 4.27
C LYS A 56 -3.29 -9.71 3.37
N GLN A 57 -3.21 -10.13 2.12
CA GLN A 57 -4.22 -9.97 1.07
C GLN A 57 -4.57 -8.52 0.71
N THR A 58 -3.90 -7.55 1.32
CA THR A 58 -4.03 -6.11 1.00
C THR A 58 -2.68 -5.42 1.06
N THR A 59 -2.58 -4.27 0.40
CA THR A 59 -1.43 -3.36 0.52
C THR A 59 -1.81 -2.18 1.41
N ASN A 60 -0.82 -1.40 1.84
CA ASN A 60 -1.05 -0.11 2.51
C ASN A 60 -1.17 1.01 1.45
N THR A 61 -1.95 0.77 0.42
CA THR A 61 -2.13 1.67 -0.71
C THR A 61 -3.61 1.96 -0.90
N ILE A 62 -3.93 3.21 -1.15
CA ILE A 62 -5.29 3.66 -1.47
C ILE A 62 -5.28 4.14 -2.93
N GLY A 63 -6.18 3.60 -3.75
CA GLY A 63 -6.38 4.07 -5.11
C GLY A 63 -7.20 5.35 -5.12
N VAL A 64 -6.75 6.37 -5.84
CA VAL A 64 -7.48 7.63 -6.00
C VAL A 64 -7.64 7.90 -7.49
N ILE A 65 -8.87 7.98 -7.94
CA ILE A 65 -9.21 8.26 -9.34
C ILE A 65 -9.83 9.64 -9.41
N VAL A 66 -9.19 10.55 -10.13
CA VAL A 66 -9.65 11.93 -10.33
C VAL A 66 -9.87 12.22 -11.81
N PRO A 67 -10.82 13.12 -12.14
CA PRO A 67 -11.07 13.44 -13.54
C PRO A 67 -9.99 14.31 -14.18
N HIS A 68 -9.41 15.23 -13.41
CA HIS A 68 -8.38 16.17 -13.88
C HIS A 68 -7.40 16.49 -12.79
N ILE A 69 -6.21 15.89 -12.87
CA ILE A 69 -5.16 16.08 -11.86
C ILE A 69 -4.55 17.49 -11.88
N ASP A 70 -4.64 18.19 -13.01
CA ASP A 70 -4.16 19.56 -13.19
C ASP A 70 -5.16 20.63 -12.76
N HIS A 71 -6.40 20.27 -12.44
CA HIS A 71 -7.39 21.21 -11.95
C HIS A 71 -7.08 21.62 -10.50
N PRO A 72 -7.08 22.93 -10.18
CA PRO A 72 -6.69 23.41 -8.84
C PRO A 72 -7.46 22.78 -7.68
N TYR A 73 -8.74 22.50 -7.85
CA TYR A 73 -9.56 21.83 -6.84
C TYR A 73 -9.03 20.42 -6.54
N PHE A 74 -8.76 19.62 -7.58
CA PHE A 74 -8.29 18.25 -7.40
C PHE A 74 -6.84 18.21 -6.91
N ALA A 75 -6.02 19.18 -7.32
CA ALA A 75 -4.65 19.30 -6.80
C ALA A 75 -4.65 19.52 -5.28
N ARG A 76 -5.51 20.38 -4.77
CA ARG A 76 -5.67 20.62 -3.33
C ARG A 76 -6.23 19.40 -2.61
N LEU A 77 -7.25 18.77 -3.17
CA LEU A 77 -7.84 17.56 -2.62
C LEU A 77 -6.80 16.46 -2.49
N LEU A 78 -6.02 16.22 -3.55
CA LEU A 78 -4.95 15.21 -3.56
C LEU A 78 -3.88 15.50 -2.53
N SER A 79 -3.48 16.75 -2.38
CA SER A 79 -2.51 17.15 -1.36
C SER A 79 -3.01 16.83 0.06
N SER A 80 -4.28 17.11 0.34
CA SER A 80 -4.90 16.81 1.63
C SER A 80 -5.04 15.31 1.86
N LEU A 81 -5.44 14.57 0.83
CA LEU A 81 -5.57 13.11 0.89
C LEU A 81 -4.21 12.45 1.12
N GLU A 82 -3.17 12.91 0.42
CA GLU A 82 -1.81 12.38 0.58
C GLU A 82 -1.30 12.61 2.01
N THR A 83 -1.49 13.80 2.56
CA THR A 83 -1.08 14.12 3.92
C THR A 83 -1.78 13.20 4.94
N ALA A 84 -3.10 13.05 4.81
CA ALA A 84 -3.87 12.18 5.70
C ALA A 84 -3.46 10.71 5.56
N ALA A 85 -3.25 10.24 4.34
CA ALA A 85 -2.79 8.89 4.07
C ALA A 85 -1.42 8.62 4.68
N TYR A 86 -0.48 9.53 4.48
CA TYR A 86 0.87 9.43 5.02
C TYR A 86 0.87 9.34 6.55
N GLN A 87 0.08 10.18 7.22
CA GLN A 87 -0.05 10.18 8.67
C GLN A 87 -0.60 8.86 9.22
N ASN A 88 -1.36 8.13 8.42
CA ASN A 88 -1.95 6.86 8.79
C ASN A 88 -1.21 5.64 8.22
N GLY A 89 -0.03 5.83 7.66
CA GLY A 89 0.80 4.75 7.12
C GLY A 89 0.38 4.22 5.76
N TYR A 90 -0.37 5.02 4.98
CA TYR A 90 -0.82 4.66 3.64
C TYR A 90 -0.12 5.48 2.56
N LYS A 91 -0.08 4.93 1.36
CA LYS A 91 0.38 5.59 0.15
C LYS A 91 -0.78 5.73 -0.83
N LEU A 92 -0.71 6.70 -1.72
CA LEU A 92 -1.71 6.88 -2.76
C LEU A 92 -1.22 6.32 -4.09
N LEU A 93 -2.12 5.64 -4.79
CA LEU A 93 -1.98 5.26 -6.18
C LEU A 93 -2.94 6.15 -6.98
N LEU A 94 -2.39 7.05 -7.78
CA LEU A 94 -3.16 8.11 -8.43
C LEU A 94 -3.46 7.79 -9.89
N PHE A 95 -4.72 7.95 -10.27
CA PHE A 95 -5.18 7.77 -11.64
C PHE A 95 -5.91 9.03 -12.13
N ASN A 96 -5.67 9.39 -13.38
CA ASN A 96 -6.32 10.51 -14.05
C ASN A 96 -7.27 9.99 -15.13
N SER A 97 -8.57 9.96 -14.82
CA SER A 97 -9.59 9.37 -15.73
C SER A 97 -9.97 10.26 -16.90
N ARG A 98 -9.77 11.56 -16.76
CA ARG A 98 -10.19 12.58 -17.76
C ARG A 98 -11.67 12.47 -18.13
N GLU A 99 -12.51 12.15 -17.14
CA GLU A 99 -13.96 11.98 -17.30
C GLU A 99 -14.37 10.88 -18.30
N ARG A 100 -13.50 9.88 -18.52
CA ARG A 100 -13.77 8.76 -19.41
C ARG A 100 -14.12 7.51 -18.60
N ASP A 101 -15.32 6.99 -18.82
CA ASP A 101 -15.82 5.81 -18.12
C ASP A 101 -14.95 4.56 -18.37
N GLU A 102 -14.45 4.40 -19.62
CA GLU A 102 -13.59 3.28 -19.95
C GLU A 102 -12.28 3.30 -19.12
N LYS A 103 -11.74 4.50 -18.91
CA LYS A 103 -10.54 4.66 -18.07
C LYS A 103 -10.83 4.39 -16.61
N GLU A 104 -11.97 4.85 -16.11
CA GLU A 104 -12.38 4.55 -14.73
C GLU A 104 -12.49 3.05 -14.51
N ASP A 105 -13.14 2.33 -15.42
CA ASP A 105 -13.26 0.87 -15.33
C ASP A 105 -11.90 0.18 -15.36
N GLU A 106 -11.00 0.59 -16.24
CA GLU A 106 -9.65 0.08 -16.32
C GLU A 106 -8.87 0.31 -15.01
N TYR A 107 -8.96 1.53 -14.47
CA TYR A 107 -8.27 1.87 -13.24
C TYR A 107 -8.87 1.17 -12.02
N MET A 108 -10.17 0.93 -11.99
CA MET A 108 -10.81 0.11 -10.96
C MET A 108 -10.26 -1.32 -10.98
N GLU A 109 -10.12 -1.91 -12.16
CA GLU A 109 -9.52 -3.25 -12.29
C GLU A 109 -8.06 -3.27 -11.87
N MET A 110 -7.29 -2.23 -12.19
CA MET A 110 -5.90 -2.09 -11.73
C MET A 110 -5.83 -2.00 -10.21
N CYS A 111 -6.74 -1.26 -9.57
CA CYS A 111 -6.82 -1.17 -8.11
C CYS A 111 -7.10 -2.53 -7.48
N LYS A 112 -8.03 -3.30 -8.04
CA LYS A 112 -8.31 -4.67 -7.58
C LYS A 112 -7.09 -5.57 -7.72
N ALA A 113 -6.43 -5.54 -8.88
CA ALA A 113 -5.23 -6.34 -9.13
C ALA A 113 -4.07 -5.97 -8.21
N SER A 114 -3.96 -4.69 -7.87
CA SER A 114 -2.94 -4.17 -6.94
C SER A 114 -3.32 -4.37 -5.46
N ARG A 115 -4.47 -4.93 -5.17
CA ARG A 115 -4.97 -5.23 -3.82
C ARG A 115 -4.92 -4.01 -2.90
N VAL A 116 -5.41 -2.88 -3.40
CA VAL A 116 -5.48 -1.64 -2.61
C VAL A 116 -6.40 -1.81 -1.40
N ALA A 117 -6.11 -1.08 -0.32
CA ALA A 117 -6.92 -1.12 0.89
C ALA A 117 -8.28 -0.43 0.72
N GLY A 118 -8.37 0.50 -0.21
CA GLY A 118 -9.60 1.22 -0.52
C GLY A 118 -9.44 2.05 -1.78
N ILE A 119 -10.56 2.55 -2.29
CA ILE A 119 -10.60 3.39 -3.50
C ILE A 119 -11.37 4.66 -3.18
N ILE A 120 -10.84 5.81 -3.60
CA ILE A 120 -11.52 7.10 -3.60
C ILE A 120 -11.76 7.47 -5.06
N LEU A 121 -13.03 7.56 -5.43
CA LEU A 121 -13.43 7.89 -6.80
C LEU A 121 -14.03 9.29 -6.82
N CYS A 122 -13.36 10.20 -7.50
CA CYS A 122 -13.85 11.55 -7.76
C CYS A 122 -14.43 11.57 -9.17
N SER A 123 -15.74 11.40 -9.29
CA SER A 123 -16.44 11.37 -10.57
C SER A 123 -17.73 12.18 -10.48
N GLY A 124 -18.12 12.80 -11.57
CA GLY A 124 -19.36 13.58 -11.67
C GLY A 124 -20.64 12.73 -11.84
N SER A 125 -20.49 11.46 -12.22
CA SER A 125 -21.60 10.54 -12.42
C SER A 125 -21.30 9.20 -11.74
N VAL A 126 -21.76 9.05 -10.52
CA VAL A 126 -21.59 7.77 -9.81
C VAL A 126 -22.84 6.92 -10.02
N GLU A 127 -22.78 6.03 -10.98
CA GLU A 127 -23.73 4.93 -11.07
C GLU A 127 -23.29 3.86 -10.08
N THR A 128 -23.93 3.82 -8.92
CA THR A 128 -23.60 2.90 -7.83
C THR A 128 -23.66 1.44 -8.26
N GLU A 129 -24.43 1.11 -9.27
CA GLU A 129 -24.56 -0.26 -9.80
C GLU A 129 -23.27 -0.78 -10.45
N ARG A 130 -22.45 0.10 -11.04
CA ARG A 130 -21.15 -0.26 -11.65
C ARG A 130 -20.18 -0.87 -10.64
N PHE A 131 -20.35 -0.56 -9.36
CA PHE A 131 -19.40 -0.92 -8.30
C PHE A 131 -19.97 -1.92 -7.29
N ARG A 132 -21.13 -2.51 -7.60
CA ARG A 132 -21.83 -3.43 -6.68
C ARG A 132 -21.00 -4.65 -6.30
N ASP A 133 -20.21 -5.17 -7.23
CA ASP A 133 -19.37 -6.36 -7.03
C ASP A 133 -17.93 -6.02 -6.65
N LEU A 134 -17.69 -4.78 -6.25
CA LEU A 134 -16.38 -4.33 -5.83
C LEU A 134 -16.10 -4.78 -4.40
N ASN A 135 -15.22 -5.77 -4.21
CA ASN A 135 -14.85 -6.29 -2.90
C ASN A 135 -13.80 -5.41 -2.19
N VAL A 136 -13.83 -4.11 -2.41
CA VAL A 136 -12.89 -3.13 -1.84
C VAL A 136 -13.71 -1.94 -1.34
N PRO A 137 -13.39 -1.36 -0.18
CA PRO A 137 -14.06 -0.14 0.28
C PRO A 137 -13.96 0.98 -0.76
N LEU A 138 -15.09 1.61 -1.05
CA LEU A 138 -15.19 2.69 -2.03
C LEU A 138 -15.81 3.93 -1.39
N VAL A 139 -15.16 5.07 -1.57
CA VAL A 139 -15.65 6.41 -1.20
C VAL A 139 -15.81 7.23 -2.48
N THR A 140 -16.93 7.94 -2.61
CA THR A 140 -17.20 8.80 -3.77
C THR A 140 -17.40 10.24 -3.35
#